data_a622ed4451593342a3858497359f5585
#
_entry.id   a622ed4451593342a3858497359f5585
#
_cell.length_a   1.000
_cell.length_b   1.000
_cell.length_c   1.000
_cell.angle_alpha   90.00
_cell.angle_beta   90.00
_cell.angle_gamma   90.00
#
_symmetry.space_group_name_H-M   'P 1'
#
loop_
_entity.id
_entity.type
_entity.pdbx_description
1 polymer ?
#
loop_
_entity_poly.entity_id
_entity_poly.type
_entity_poly.pdbx_seq_one_letter_code
_entity_poly.pdbx_strand_id
1 'polypeptide(L)'
;MANRRDCLALALAGLAGTAQAQDAQVGGATVLRYPAPQSPLDKRSLDLVGLLDAALRRTEASHGPVRLEPSREALTELRQFAELNADRGSLHVTWATPSTQRKTRAKSVPFDARRGLLGMRVSLVDQRRLADLAKVTDLAGLRRFTLGQGLAWPDVDVYRASGLQVFTVSGYENLFRMLLAGRFDLFPRGVGEVFDEFDARHAQMPQLAIEPNLLLVYPYPYYFYFAPSQAALAARVEKGLQAMKADGSFDAHLWRHHGAAVARARFDKRRVVRLANPNLDPDATSDIDANLAYWTKPSPAHR
;
A
#
# COMPACT_ATOMS: atom_id res chain seq x y z
N MET A 1 -12.81 -63.55 -57.68
CA MET A 1 -12.13 -63.74 -56.40
C MET A 1 -12.18 -62.41 -55.64
N ALA A 2 -12.91 -62.41 -54.58
CA ALA A 2 -13.19 -61.23 -53.75
C ALA A 2 -12.10 -61.00 -52.72
N ASN A 3 -11.78 -59.73 -52.40
CA ASN A 3 -11.24 -59.43 -51.11
C ASN A 3 -11.68 -58.05 -50.66
N ARG A 4 -12.53 -58.12 -49.62
CA ARG A 4 -13.01 -57.00 -48.84
C ARG A 4 -11.90 -56.54 -47.88
N ARG A 5 -11.66 -55.23 -47.79
CA ARG A 5 -10.97 -54.62 -46.65
C ARG A 5 -11.84 -53.49 -46.15
N ASP A 6 -12.46 -53.75 -44.98
CA ASP A 6 -13.17 -52.80 -44.20
C ASP A 6 -12.20 -51.78 -43.58
N CYS A 7 -12.38 -50.49 -43.85
CA CYS A 7 -11.71 -49.43 -43.13
C CYS A 7 -12.62 -48.95 -41.98
N LEU A 8 -12.26 -49.31 -40.75
CA LEU A 8 -12.81 -48.68 -39.52
C LEU A 8 -12.20 -47.28 -39.36
N ALA A 9 -13.00 -46.24 -39.47
CA ALA A 9 -12.64 -44.90 -39.05
C ALA A 9 -12.91 -44.76 -37.55
N LEU A 10 -11.85 -44.69 -36.75
CA LEU A 10 -11.93 -44.27 -35.35
C LEU A 10 -12.02 -42.75 -35.29
N ALA A 11 -13.15 -42.22 -34.85
CA ALA A 11 -13.32 -40.82 -34.45
C ALA A 11 -12.66 -40.60 -33.09
N LEU A 12 -11.52 -39.92 -33.03
CA LEU A 12 -10.92 -39.40 -31.82
C LEU A 12 -11.65 -38.08 -31.47
N ALA A 13 -12.57 -38.14 -30.55
CA ALA A 13 -13.14 -36.95 -29.90
C ALA A 13 -12.08 -36.40 -28.91
N GLY A 14 -11.43 -35.31 -29.31
CA GLY A 14 -10.53 -34.57 -28.44
C GLY A 14 -11.29 -33.84 -27.35
N LEU A 15 -11.20 -34.34 -26.12
CA LEU A 15 -11.58 -33.62 -24.91
C LEU A 15 -10.53 -32.53 -24.65
N ALA A 16 -10.81 -31.31 -25.12
CA ALA A 16 -10.09 -30.12 -24.66
C ALA A 16 -10.51 -29.85 -23.21
N GLY A 17 -9.80 -30.43 -22.28
CA GLY A 17 -9.91 -30.09 -20.89
C GLY A 17 -9.37 -28.69 -20.66
N THR A 18 -10.25 -27.72 -20.40
CA THR A 18 -9.87 -26.42 -19.86
C THR A 18 -9.27 -26.67 -18.47
N ALA A 19 -7.96 -26.51 -18.36
CA ALA A 19 -7.28 -26.46 -17.08
C ALA A 19 -7.71 -25.18 -16.34
N GLN A 20 -8.81 -25.26 -15.60
CA GLN A 20 -9.13 -24.28 -14.57
C GLN A 20 -8.10 -24.48 -13.46
N ALA A 21 -7.34 -23.42 -13.16
CA ALA A 21 -6.50 -23.38 -11.97
C ALA A 21 -7.36 -23.69 -10.75
N GLN A 22 -7.16 -24.86 -10.14
CA GLN A 22 -7.83 -25.22 -8.91
C GLN A 22 -7.27 -24.36 -7.78
N ASP A 23 -8.03 -23.34 -7.37
CA ASP A 23 -7.82 -22.66 -6.10
C ASP A 23 -7.84 -23.72 -4.99
N ALA A 24 -6.78 -23.75 -4.17
CA ALA A 24 -6.67 -24.71 -3.07
C ALA A 24 -7.78 -24.45 -2.04
N GLN A 25 -8.85 -25.22 -2.10
CA GLN A 25 -9.90 -25.21 -1.09
C GLN A 25 -9.44 -26.01 0.12
N VAL A 26 -9.22 -25.34 1.24
CA VAL A 26 -9.02 -25.95 2.55
C VAL A 26 -10.26 -25.66 3.39
N GLY A 27 -11.09 -26.66 3.67
CA GLY A 27 -12.29 -26.51 4.50
C GLY A 27 -13.41 -25.67 3.88
N GLY A 28 -13.56 -25.67 2.53
CA GLY A 28 -14.64 -24.94 1.83
C GLY A 28 -14.39 -23.45 1.61
N ALA A 29 -13.31 -22.87 2.15
CA ALA A 29 -12.95 -21.47 1.95
C ALA A 29 -11.80 -21.33 0.92
N THR A 30 -11.91 -20.35 0.01
CA THR A 30 -10.82 -19.99 -0.90
C THR A 30 -9.70 -19.28 -0.12
N VAL A 31 -8.45 -19.73 -0.27
CA VAL A 31 -7.28 -19.08 0.35
C VAL A 31 -6.76 -17.97 -0.52
N LEU A 32 -6.62 -16.78 0.05
CA LEU A 32 -6.12 -15.59 -0.62
C LEU A 32 -4.83 -15.09 0.07
N ARG A 33 -3.70 -15.13 -0.63
CA ARG A 33 -2.41 -14.72 -0.08
C ARG A 33 -2.09 -13.28 -0.38
N TYR A 34 -1.69 -12.54 0.69
CA TYR A 34 -1.26 -11.15 0.66
C TYR A 34 0.22 -11.02 1.08
N PRO A 35 0.91 -9.88 0.81
CA PRO A 35 2.32 -9.71 1.17
C PRO A 35 2.56 -9.84 2.68
N ALA A 36 3.48 -10.73 3.06
CA ALA A 36 3.92 -10.87 4.45
C ALA A 36 4.65 -9.60 4.93
N PRO A 37 4.59 -9.29 6.26
CA PRO A 37 5.33 -8.18 6.85
C PRO A 37 6.84 -8.36 6.69
N GLN A 38 7.59 -7.26 6.55
CA GLN A 38 9.04 -7.28 6.33
C GLN A 38 9.86 -7.51 7.63
N SER A 39 9.23 -7.38 8.79
CA SER A 39 9.80 -7.69 10.10
C SER A 39 8.69 -7.94 11.11
N PRO A 40 8.98 -8.51 12.30
CA PRO A 40 7.99 -8.67 13.37
C PRO A 40 7.39 -7.34 13.87
N LEU A 41 8.07 -6.23 13.64
CA LEU A 41 7.61 -4.87 14.01
C LEU A 41 6.84 -4.18 12.88
N ASP A 42 6.73 -4.79 11.71
CA ASP A 42 6.09 -4.19 10.55
C ASP A 42 4.57 -4.36 10.61
N LYS A 43 3.87 -3.30 11.01
CA LYS A 43 2.42 -3.22 11.09
C LYS A 43 1.78 -2.41 9.96
N ARG A 44 2.59 -1.94 8.98
CA ARG A 44 2.19 -0.96 7.96
C ARG A 44 1.00 -1.35 7.10
N SER A 45 0.64 -2.62 7.04
CA SER A 45 -0.42 -3.12 6.16
C SER A 45 -1.60 -3.74 6.90
N LEU A 46 -1.66 -3.66 8.23
CA LEU A 46 -2.76 -4.27 9.00
C LEU A 46 -4.12 -3.66 8.66
N ASP A 47 -4.17 -2.36 8.39
CA ASP A 47 -5.37 -1.66 7.92
C ASP A 47 -5.86 -2.18 6.57
N LEU A 48 -4.93 -2.44 5.63
CA LEU A 48 -5.26 -2.94 4.29
C LEU A 48 -5.74 -4.39 4.33
N VAL A 49 -5.11 -5.23 5.15
CA VAL A 49 -5.55 -6.62 5.34
C VAL A 49 -6.93 -6.65 5.96
N GLY A 50 -7.18 -5.83 7.00
CA GLY A 50 -8.50 -5.70 7.62
C GLY A 50 -9.55 -5.13 6.67
N LEU A 51 -9.20 -4.17 5.82
CA LEU A 51 -10.09 -3.60 4.82
C LEU A 51 -10.46 -4.65 3.75
N LEU A 52 -9.47 -5.40 3.28
CA LEU A 52 -9.67 -6.48 2.31
C LEU A 52 -10.61 -7.58 2.87
N ASP A 53 -10.38 -8.02 4.11
CA ASP A 53 -11.24 -8.99 4.80
C ASP A 53 -12.67 -8.46 4.90
N ALA A 54 -12.86 -7.23 5.36
CA ALA A 54 -14.17 -6.61 5.46
C ALA A 54 -14.90 -6.50 4.12
N ALA A 55 -14.20 -6.13 3.04
CA ALA A 55 -14.77 -6.06 1.70
C ALA A 55 -15.18 -7.45 1.17
N LEU A 56 -14.36 -8.49 1.42
CA LEU A 56 -14.66 -9.87 1.01
C LEU A 56 -15.87 -10.43 1.77
N ARG A 57 -16.01 -10.14 3.07
CA ARG A 57 -17.18 -10.53 3.88
C ARG A 57 -18.48 -9.93 3.35
N ARG A 58 -18.46 -8.71 2.82
CA ARG A 58 -19.66 -8.07 2.20
C ARG A 58 -20.20 -8.82 0.99
N THR A 59 -19.38 -9.66 0.39
CA THR A 59 -19.74 -10.44 -0.80
C THR A 59 -19.77 -11.94 -0.55
N GLU A 60 -19.64 -12.39 0.70
CA GLU A 60 -19.54 -13.80 1.07
C GLU A 60 -20.77 -14.60 0.67
N ALA A 61 -21.96 -14.05 0.90
CA ALA A 61 -23.23 -14.73 0.55
C ALA A 61 -23.35 -15.08 -0.94
N SER A 62 -22.71 -14.30 -1.83
CA SER A 62 -22.77 -14.50 -3.28
C SER A 62 -21.56 -15.18 -3.90
N HIS A 63 -20.42 -15.22 -3.19
CA HIS A 63 -19.13 -15.71 -3.74
C HIS A 63 -18.42 -16.72 -2.82
N GLY A 64 -19.02 -17.09 -1.70
CA GLY A 64 -18.43 -18.00 -0.73
C GLY A 64 -17.36 -17.36 0.18
N PRO A 65 -16.93 -18.08 1.23
CA PRO A 65 -15.98 -17.60 2.21
C PRO A 65 -14.56 -17.53 1.64
N VAL A 66 -13.78 -16.58 2.16
CA VAL A 66 -12.34 -16.43 1.85
C VAL A 66 -11.55 -16.40 3.15
N ARG A 67 -10.38 -17.03 3.14
CA ARG A 67 -9.40 -16.98 4.22
C ARG A 67 -8.15 -16.24 3.73
N LEU A 68 -7.79 -15.16 4.42
CA LEU A 68 -6.58 -14.39 4.13
C LEU A 68 -5.37 -15.02 4.81
N GLU A 69 -4.29 -15.22 4.05
CA GLU A 69 -3.00 -15.71 4.55
C GLU A 69 -1.86 -14.81 4.08
N PRO A 70 -0.82 -14.57 4.90
CA PRO A 70 0.38 -13.92 4.42
C PRO A 70 1.14 -14.84 3.43
N SER A 71 1.89 -14.25 2.50
CA SER A 71 2.85 -15.00 1.70
C SER A 71 3.91 -15.66 2.59
N ARG A 72 4.55 -16.74 2.12
CA ARG A 72 5.54 -17.48 2.90
C ARG A 72 6.77 -16.65 3.27
N GLU A 73 7.13 -15.71 2.40
CA GLU A 73 8.29 -14.84 2.52
C GLU A 73 7.89 -13.38 2.39
N ALA A 74 8.64 -12.50 3.05
CA ALA A 74 8.52 -11.07 2.84
C ALA A 74 9.11 -10.69 1.47
N LEU A 75 8.32 -10.01 0.65
CA LEU A 75 8.67 -9.65 -0.72
C LEU A 75 8.83 -8.14 -0.86
N THR A 76 9.83 -7.68 -1.61
CA THR A 76 9.87 -6.29 -2.07
C THR A 76 8.71 -6.01 -3.02
N GLU A 77 8.28 -4.76 -3.16
CA GLU A 77 7.17 -4.40 -4.04
C GLU A 77 7.37 -4.91 -5.48
N LEU A 78 8.57 -4.76 -6.02
CA LEU A 78 8.91 -5.28 -7.36
C LEU A 78 8.69 -6.79 -7.45
N ARG A 79 9.11 -7.54 -6.43
CA ARG A 79 8.94 -8.98 -6.36
C ARG A 79 7.47 -9.37 -6.18
N GLN A 80 6.69 -8.59 -5.41
CA GLN A 80 5.25 -8.82 -5.27
C GLN A 80 4.53 -8.78 -6.63
N PHE A 81 4.82 -7.78 -7.47
CA PHE A 81 4.24 -7.70 -8.81
C PHE A 81 4.73 -8.84 -9.73
N ALA A 82 5.98 -9.27 -9.61
CA ALA A 82 6.50 -10.41 -10.35
C ALA A 82 5.79 -11.72 -9.97
N GLU A 83 5.60 -11.98 -8.67
CA GLU A 83 4.88 -13.17 -8.17
C GLU A 83 3.39 -13.12 -8.52
N LEU A 84 2.76 -11.94 -8.43
CA LEU A 84 1.36 -11.73 -8.83
C LEU A 84 1.16 -12.08 -10.31
N ASN A 85 2.05 -11.61 -11.18
CA ASN A 85 1.99 -11.88 -12.63
C ASN A 85 2.36 -13.31 -13.00
N ALA A 86 3.18 -13.98 -12.20
CA ALA A 86 3.50 -15.40 -12.39
C ALA A 86 2.29 -16.31 -12.13
N ASP A 87 1.30 -15.82 -11.36
CA ASP A 87 0.03 -16.48 -11.06
C ASP A 87 0.15 -17.93 -10.58
N ARG A 88 1.17 -18.17 -9.73
CA ARG A 88 1.49 -19.51 -9.19
C ARG A 88 0.86 -19.74 -7.81
N GLY A 89 -0.02 -18.87 -7.36
CA GLY A 89 -0.66 -18.97 -6.03
C GLY A 89 0.24 -18.62 -4.85
N SER A 90 1.47 -18.12 -5.09
CA SER A 90 2.35 -17.60 -4.04
C SER A 90 1.85 -16.26 -3.47
N LEU A 91 1.20 -15.45 -4.33
CA LEU A 91 0.57 -14.18 -4.00
C LEU A 91 -0.67 -14.00 -4.87
N HIS A 92 -1.80 -13.54 -4.30
CA HIS A 92 -3.05 -13.33 -5.02
C HIS A 92 -3.44 -11.85 -5.08
N VAL A 93 -3.01 -11.08 -4.09
CA VAL A 93 -3.28 -9.65 -3.98
C VAL A 93 -2.05 -8.92 -3.48
N THR A 94 -1.83 -7.70 -3.98
CA THR A 94 -0.89 -6.74 -3.43
C THR A 94 -1.53 -5.35 -3.44
N TRP A 95 -0.81 -4.34 -3.01
CA TRP A 95 -1.26 -2.95 -2.98
C TRP A 95 -0.11 -2.01 -3.33
N ALA A 96 -0.43 -0.97 -4.06
CA ALA A 96 0.53 0.04 -4.49
C ALA A 96 -0.18 1.32 -4.95
N THR A 97 0.60 2.39 -5.10
CA THR A 97 0.16 3.59 -5.82
C THR A 97 0.01 3.27 -7.31
N PRO A 98 -1.09 3.68 -7.97
CA PRO A 98 -1.29 3.45 -9.39
C PRO A 98 -0.24 4.19 -10.22
N SER A 99 0.32 3.48 -11.21
CA SER A 99 1.21 4.03 -12.22
C SER A 99 0.90 3.41 -13.58
N THR A 100 1.23 4.09 -14.65
CA THR A 100 1.04 3.61 -16.03
C THR A 100 1.65 2.22 -16.22
N GLN A 101 2.84 1.96 -15.66
CA GLN A 101 3.50 0.66 -15.77
C GLN A 101 2.72 -0.45 -15.03
N ARG A 102 2.15 -0.19 -13.86
CA ARG A 102 1.36 -1.18 -13.10
C ARG A 102 0.02 -1.47 -13.76
N LYS A 103 -0.61 -0.45 -14.34
CA LYS A 103 -1.88 -0.57 -15.07
C LYS A 103 -1.81 -1.60 -16.21
N THR A 104 -0.66 -1.71 -16.89
CA THR A 104 -0.49 -2.66 -17.99
C THR A 104 -0.13 -4.07 -17.53
N ARG A 105 0.24 -4.27 -16.28
CA ARG A 105 0.76 -5.55 -15.77
C ARG A 105 -0.16 -6.26 -14.77
N ALA A 106 -1.07 -5.54 -14.13
CA ALA A 106 -1.93 -6.13 -13.10
C ALA A 106 -3.32 -5.47 -13.13
N LYS A 107 -4.34 -6.22 -12.72
CA LYS A 107 -5.70 -5.70 -12.57
C LYS A 107 -5.80 -4.91 -11.27
N SER A 108 -5.99 -3.59 -11.36
CA SER A 108 -6.21 -2.73 -10.19
C SER A 108 -7.69 -2.62 -9.84
N VAL A 109 -7.95 -2.39 -8.56
CA VAL A 109 -9.23 -1.89 -8.06
C VAL A 109 -9.08 -0.38 -7.86
N PRO A 110 -9.75 0.47 -8.67
CA PRO A 110 -9.60 1.92 -8.64
C PRO A 110 -10.32 2.55 -7.43
N PHE A 111 -9.89 2.17 -6.25
CA PHE A 111 -10.43 2.61 -4.97
C PHE A 111 -9.25 2.95 -4.04
N ASP A 112 -9.19 4.22 -3.60
CA ASP A 112 -8.12 4.62 -2.67
C ASP A 112 -8.39 4.07 -1.27
N ALA A 113 -7.72 2.99 -0.95
CA ALA A 113 -7.87 2.23 0.29
C ALA A 113 -7.50 3.03 1.56
N ARG A 114 -6.79 4.17 1.40
CA ARG A 114 -6.32 5.00 2.53
C ARG A 114 -6.74 6.46 2.43
N ARG A 115 -7.56 6.82 1.44
CA ARG A 115 -8.07 8.18 1.26
C ARG A 115 -6.96 9.24 1.32
N GLY A 116 -5.90 9.02 0.55
CA GLY A 116 -4.75 9.93 0.43
C GLY A 116 -3.84 9.99 1.65
N LEU A 117 -4.15 9.33 2.77
CA LEU A 117 -3.38 9.45 4.02
C LEU A 117 -1.91 9.03 3.85
N LEU A 118 -1.64 8.04 2.98
CA LEU A 118 -0.28 7.61 2.73
C LEU A 118 0.58 8.70 2.06
N GLY A 119 -0.02 9.63 1.31
CA GLY A 119 0.63 10.80 0.74
C GLY A 119 0.84 11.95 1.74
N MET A 120 0.40 11.81 2.98
CA MET A 120 0.61 12.77 4.06
C MET A 120 1.77 12.26 4.92
N ARG A 121 2.92 12.95 4.85
CA ARG A 121 4.16 12.47 5.44
C ARG A 121 4.62 13.35 6.59
N VAL A 122 4.87 12.71 7.73
CA VAL A 122 5.55 13.25 8.89
C VAL A 122 6.91 12.56 8.99
N SER A 123 7.96 13.29 9.36
CA SER A 123 9.31 12.76 9.34
C SER A 123 9.78 12.28 10.70
N LEU A 124 10.44 11.12 10.72
CA LEU A 124 11.36 10.75 11.78
C LEU A 124 12.69 11.48 11.56
N VAL A 125 13.30 11.91 12.65
CA VAL A 125 14.56 12.67 12.63
C VAL A 125 15.44 12.26 13.83
N ASP A 126 16.71 12.57 13.74
CA ASP A 126 17.52 12.67 14.95
C ASP A 126 17.14 13.97 15.69
N GLN A 127 16.93 13.90 17.02
CA GLN A 127 16.54 15.06 17.83
C GLN A 127 17.49 16.26 17.67
N ARG A 128 18.78 16.03 17.35
CA ARG A 128 19.77 17.07 17.10
C ARG A 128 19.43 17.97 15.90
N ARG A 129 18.57 17.48 14.97
CA ARG A 129 18.16 18.21 13.77
C ARG A 129 16.91 19.08 13.97
N LEU A 130 16.21 18.95 15.08
CA LEU A 130 14.93 19.63 15.32
C LEU A 130 15.05 21.15 15.24
N ALA A 131 16.11 21.74 15.82
CA ALA A 131 16.31 23.20 15.84
C ALA A 131 16.54 23.78 14.44
N ASP A 132 17.23 23.05 13.55
CA ASP A 132 17.46 23.49 12.18
C ASP A 132 16.22 23.31 11.31
N LEU A 133 15.49 22.20 11.50
CA LEU A 133 14.26 21.91 10.78
C LEU A 133 13.12 22.87 11.17
N ALA A 134 13.11 23.36 12.42
CA ALA A 134 12.13 24.36 12.84
C ALA A 134 12.19 25.67 12.02
N LYS A 135 13.33 25.97 11.39
CA LYS A 135 13.55 27.15 10.54
C LYS A 135 13.04 26.93 9.11
N VAL A 136 12.66 25.70 8.74
CA VAL A 136 12.16 25.39 7.39
C VAL A 136 10.71 25.84 7.27
N THR A 137 10.42 26.72 6.33
CA THR A 137 9.09 27.29 6.10
C THR A 137 8.43 26.78 4.81
N ASP A 138 9.25 26.33 3.85
CA ASP A 138 8.82 25.99 2.51
C ASP A 138 9.70 24.90 1.87
N LEU A 139 9.40 24.56 0.62
CA LEU A 139 10.16 23.58 -0.16
C LEU A 139 11.62 24.04 -0.39
N ALA A 140 11.86 25.32 -0.58
CA ALA A 140 13.21 25.85 -0.82
C ALA A 140 14.11 25.64 0.42
N GLY A 141 13.57 25.93 1.60
CA GLY A 141 14.23 25.63 2.88
C GLY A 141 14.51 24.14 3.09
N LEU A 142 13.56 23.28 2.67
CA LEU A 142 13.69 21.83 2.80
C LEU A 142 14.77 21.23 1.90
N ARG A 143 15.06 21.83 0.73
CA ARG A 143 16.11 21.38 -0.21
C ARG A 143 17.52 21.33 0.38
N ARG A 144 17.76 21.98 1.52
CA ARG A 144 19.06 21.96 2.21
C ARG A 144 19.28 20.68 3.02
N PHE A 145 18.26 19.83 3.12
CA PHE A 145 18.28 18.59 3.91
C PHE A 145 18.18 17.36 2.99
N THR A 146 18.78 16.27 3.42
CA THR A 146 18.73 15.00 2.71
C THR A 146 17.63 14.12 3.33
N LEU A 147 16.80 13.52 2.49
CA LEU A 147 15.74 12.62 2.89
C LEU A 147 16.19 11.16 2.72
N GLY A 148 15.93 10.31 3.70
CA GLY A 148 16.18 8.86 3.61
C GLY A 148 14.94 8.12 3.09
N GLN A 149 15.15 7.16 2.18
CA GLN A 149 14.09 6.31 1.66
C GLN A 149 14.58 4.88 1.35
N GLY A 150 13.66 3.92 1.30
CA GLY A 150 13.97 2.59 0.77
C GLY A 150 14.37 2.63 -0.70
N LEU A 151 15.38 1.83 -1.08
CA LEU A 151 16.03 1.86 -2.40
C LEU A 151 15.03 1.80 -3.59
N ALA A 152 13.95 1.03 -3.45
CA ALA A 152 12.96 0.84 -4.52
C ALA A 152 11.60 1.47 -4.18
N TRP A 153 11.54 2.38 -3.21
CA TRP A 153 10.27 3.02 -2.86
C TRP A 153 9.92 4.11 -3.85
N PRO A 154 8.67 4.14 -4.33
CA PRO A 154 8.23 5.13 -5.34
C PRO A 154 8.34 6.59 -4.88
N ASP A 155 8.36 6.84 -3.58
CA ASP A 155 8.56 8.16 -2.97
C ASP A 155 9.89 8.81 -3.37
N VAL A 156 10.91 8.00 -3.71
CA VAL A 156 12.22 8.50 -4.19
C VAL A 156 12.05 9.44 -5.38
N ASP A 157 11.20 9.06 -6.32
CA ASP A 157 10.94 9.87 -7.52
C ASP A 157 10.15 11.14 -7.22
N VAL A 158 9.20 11.07 -6.28
CA VAL A 158 8.43 12.24 -5.80
C VAL A 158 9.38 13.30 -5.23
N TYR A 159 10.30 12.87 -4.37
CA TYR A 159 11.23 13.79 -3.72
C TYR A 159 12.26 14.35 -4.70
N ARG A 160 12.85 13.52 -5.56
CA ARG A 160 13.80 13.94 -6.59
C ARG A 160 13.19 14.91 -7.60
N ALA A 161 11.97 14.63 -8.06
CA ALA A 161 11.24 15.54 -8.97
C ALA A 161 10.95 16.91 -8.33
N SER A 162 10.87 16.97 -7.00
CA SER A 162 10.71 18.21 -6.23
C SER A 162 12.05 18.93 -5.94
N GLY A 163 13.16 18.40 -6.46
CA GLY A 163 14.51 18.96 -6.24
C GLY A 163 15.08 18.68 -4.85
N LEU A 164 14.56 17.64 -4.15
CA LEU A 164 15.05 17.21 -2.85
C LEU A 164 16.16 16.17 -3.01
N GLN A 165 17.16 16.22 -2.14
CA GLN A 165 18.20 15.20 -2.08
C GLN A 165 17.65 13.94 -1.39
N VAL A 166 17.90 12.77 -1.99
CA VAL A 166 17.43 11.49 -1.46
C VAL A 166 18.57 10.50 -1.31
N PHE A 167 18.78 10.05 -0.09
CA PHE A 167 19.67 8.94 0.24
C PHE A 167 18.86 7.65 0.32
N THR A 168 19.21 6.65 -0.48
CA THR A 168 18.49 5.38 -0.54
C THR A 168 19.20 4.29 0.23
N VAL A 169 18.43 3.48 0.97
CA VAL A 169 18.94 2.42 1.85
C VAL A 169 18.26 1.10 1.50
N SER A 170 19.05 0.03 1.45
CA SER A 170 18.52 -1.34 1.36
C SER A 170 18.21 -1.88 2.76
N GLY A 171 17.02 -2.47 2.90
CA GLY A 171 16.52 -3.03 4.17
C GLY A 171 15.87 -1.99 5.07
N TYR A 172 14.62 -2.29 5.42
CA TYR A 172 13.74 -1.39 6.19
C TYR A 172 14.34 -0.95 7.54
N GLU A 173 14.83 -1.89 8.34
CA GLU A 173 15.39 -1.57 9.66
C GLU A 173 16.71 -0.75 9.58
N ASN A 174 17.42 -0.81 8.47
CA ASN A 174 18.63 -0.01 8.28
C ASN A 174 18.34 1.50 8.18
N LEU A 175 17.14 1.89 7.72
CA LEU A 175 16.77 3.30 7.61
C LEU A 175 16.84 4.02 8.95
N PHE A 176 16.38 3.40 10.03
CA PHE A 176 16.41 3.99 11.38
C PHE A 176 17.84 4.15 11.89
N ARG A 177 18.68 3.14 11.68
CA ARG A 177 20.11 3.20 12.07
C ARG A 177 20.89 4.25 11.28
N MET A 178 20.63 4.34 9.96
CA MET A 178 21.29 5.29 9.08
C MET A 178 20.88 6.75 9.36
N LEU A 179 19.61 6.97 9.75
CA LEU A 179 19.12 8.27 10.22
C LEU A 179 19.93 8.75 11.44
N LEU A 180 20.04 7.92 12.47
CA LEU A 180 20.77 8.26 13.69
C LEU A 180 22.30 8.31 13.50
N ALA A 181 22.82 7.64 12.46
CA ALA A 181 24.21 7.76 12.03
C ALA A 181 24.46 9.04 11.17
N GLY A 182 23.44 9.89 10.95
CA GLY A 182 23.55 11.14 10.23
C GLY A 182 23.81 11.00 8.72
N ARG A 183 23.40 9.85 8.13
CA ARG A 183 23.54 9.65 6.67
C ARG A 183 22.51 10.42 5.87
N PHE A 184 21.44 10.82 6.49
CA PHE A 184 20.41 11.72 6.00
C PHE A 184 19.73 12.40 7.20
N ASP A 185 18.91 13.43 6.92
CA ASP A 185 18.36 14.31 7.96
C ASP A 185 16.94 13.99 8.35
N LEU A 186 16.11 13.58 7.38
CA LEU A 186 14.70 13.29 7.55
C LEU A 186 14.36 11.91 6.98
N PHE A 187 13.49 11.19 7.68
CA PHE A 187 12.88 9.97 7.18
C PHE A 187 11.37 10.15 7.13
N PRO A 188 10.84 10.68 5.99
CA PRO A 188 9.41 10.89 5.82
C PRO A 188 8.65 9.57 5.78
N ARG A 189 7.63 9.46 6.64
CA ARG A 189 6.77 8.29 6.77
C ARG A 189 5.31 8.70 6.62
N GLY A 190 4.44 7.79 6.17
CA GLY A 190 3.01 8.01 6.19
C GLY A 190 2.52 8.27 7.61
N VAL A 191 1.54 9.17 7.76
CA VAL A 191 0.97 9.48 9.07
C VAL A 191 0.43 8.23 9.77
N GLY A 192 -0.14 7.29 9.01
CA GLY A 192 -0.58 6.01 9.56
C GLY A 192 0.54 5.04 9.95
N GLU A 193 1.82 5.41 9.75
CA GLU A 193 2.98 4.54 9.98
C GLU A 193 3.92 5.12 11.05
N VAL A 194 4.18 6.43 10.98
CA VAL A 194 5.28 7.11 11.69
C VAL A 194 5.25 6.93 13.20
N PHE A 195 4.06 6.94 13.80
CA PHE A 195 3.92 6.87 15.25
C PHE A 195 4.16 5.46 15.80
N ASP A 196 3.63 4.45 15.14
CA ASP A 196 3.89 3.05 15.50
C ASP A 196 5.37 2.69 15.31
N GLU A 197 5.98 3.20 14.24
CA GLU A 197 7.42 3.02 13.96
C GLU A 197 8.28 3.69 15.03
N PHE A 198 7.92 4.90 15.45
CA PHE A 198 8.56 5.62 16.56
C PHE A 198 8.42 4.86 17.88
N ASP A 199 7.17 4.55 18.26
CA ASP A 199 6.87 3.92 19.55
C ASP A 199 7.55 2.55 19.68
N ALA A 200 7.66 1.78 18.59
CA ALA A 200 8.33 0.48 18.57
C ALA A 200 9.85 0.56 18.77
N ARG A 201 10.47 1.73 18.53
CA ARG A 201 11.95 1.84 18.49
C ARG A 201 12.52 2.86 19.46
N HIS A 202 11.72 3.83 19.91
CA HIS A 202 12.23 4.95 20.72
C HIS A 202 12.93 4.51 22.01
N ALA A 203 12.45 3.47 22.68
CA ALA A 203 13.10 2.94 23.89
C ALA A 203 14.54 2.48 23.65
N GLN A 204 14.84 1.94 22.46
CA GLN A 204 16.16 1.47 22.06
C GLN A 204 16.97 2.51 21.28
N MET A 205 16.30 3.54 20.79
CA MET A 205 16.85 4.63 19.98
C MET A 205 16.36 5.99 20.56
N PRO A 206 16.81 6.40 21.75
CA PRO A 206 16.30 7.57 22.46
C PRO A 206 16.55 8.90 21.72
N GLN A 207 17.48 8.94 20.75
CA GLN A 207 17.72 10.09 19.90
C GLN A 207 16.69 10.23 18.76
N LEU A 208 15.91 9.16 18.50
CA LEU A 208 14.86 9.20 17.48
C LEU A 208 13.76 10.17 17.94
N ALA A 209 13.34 11.05 17.05
CA ALA A 209 12.30 12.03 17.32
C ALA A 209 11.34 12.14 16.12
N ILE A 210 10.16 12.69 16.37
CA ILE A 210 9.20 13.06 15.32
C ILE A 210 9.34 14.56 15.08
N GLU A 211 9.59 14.95 13.83
CA GLU A 211 9.63 16.36 13.43
C GLU A 211 8.24 17.00 13.60
N PRO A 212 8.07 18.10 14.39
CA PRO A 212 6.75 18.58 14.76
C PRO A 212 6.13 19.61 13.82
N ASN A 213 6.89 20.19 12.88
CA ASN A 213 6.50 21.43 12.19
C ASN A 213 6.12 21.23 10.70
N LEU A 214 6.56 20.15 10.05
CA LEU A 214 6.39 19.96 8.61
C LEU A 214 5.40 18.82 8.32
N LEU A 215 4.60 19.02 7.27
CA LEU A 215 3.76 17.99 6.66
C LEU A 215 4.02 18.01 5.16
N LEU A 216 4.67 16.97 4.63
CA LEU A 216 4.81 16.83 3.18
C LEU A 216 3.54 16.18 2.64
N VAL A 217 2.99 16.73 1.55
CA VAL A 217 1.72 16.24 0.99
C VAL A 217 1.86 16.10 -0.52
N TYR A 218 1.51 14.93 -1.05
CA TYR A 218 1.49 14.65 -2.49
C TYR A 218 0.43 13.61 -2.83
N PRO A 219 -0.07 13.58 -4.10
CA PRO A 219 -1.03 12.57 -4.53
C PRO A 219 -0.42 11.17 -4.42
N TYR A 220 -1.00 10.34 -3.57
CA TYR A 220 -0.51 8.98 -3.35
C TYR A 220 -1.67 8.05 -2.96
N PRO A 221 -2.67 7.87 -3.88
CA PRO A 221 -3.74 6.91 -3.66
C PRO A 221 -3.17 5.50 -3.61
N TYR A 222 -3.82 4.59 -2.89
CA TYR A 222 -3.30 3.24 -2.67
C TYR A 222 -4.36 2.21 -3.04
N TYR A 223 -4.08 1.44 -4.11
CA TYR A 223 -5.04 0.51 -4.73
C TYR A 223 -4.64 -0.94 -4.44
N PHE A 224 -5.63 -1.82 -4.39
CA PHE A 224 -5.40 -3.25 -4.47
C PHE A 224 -5.14 -3.68 -5.92
N TYR A 225 -4.23 -4.63 -6.09
CA TYR A 225 -3.83 -5.21 -7.37
C TYR A 225 -3.94 -6.72 -7.34
N PHE A 226 -4.41 -7.30 -8.43
CA PHE A 226 -4.60 -8.73 -8.65
C PHE A 226 -3.92 -9.16 -9.94
N ALA A 227 -3.64 -10.46 -10.11
CA ALA A 227 -3.21 -10.99 -11.39
C ALA A 227 -4.27 -10.70 -12.48
N PRO A 228 -3.90 -10.51 -13.76
CA PRO A 228 -4.86 -10.29 -14.82
C PRO A 228 -5.92 -11.41 -14.92
N SER A 229 -5.55 -12.67 -14.67
CA SER A 229 -6.43 -13.84 -14.58
C SER A 229 -7.46 -13.76 -13.45
N GLN A 230 -7.19 -12.97 -12.39
CA GLN A 230 -8.01 -12.81 -11.20
C GLN A 230 -8.99 -11.61 -11.31
N ALA A 231 -9.42 -11.25 -12.52
CA ALA A 231 -10.31 -10.10 -12.73
C ALA A 231 -11.65 -10.21 -11.96
N ALA A 232 -12.19 -11.43 -11.83
CA ALA A 232 -13.42 -11.69 -11.07
C ALA A 232 -13.23 -11.40 -9.56
N LEU A 233 -12.07 -11.74 -9.00
CA LEU A 233 -11.73 -11.44 -7.61
C LEU A 233 -11.54 -9.94 -7.39
N ALA A 234 -10.88 -9.24 -8.32
CA ALA A 234 -10.75 -7.79 -8.28
C ALA A 234 -12.12 -7.11 -8.27
N ALA A 235 -13.04 -7.53 -9.14
CA ALA A 235 -14.42 -7.01 -9.19
C ALA A 235 -15.20 -7.31 -7.90
N ARG A 236 -15.00 -8.49 -7.30
CA ARG A 236 -15.58 -8.85 -6.01
C ARG A 236 -15.13 -7.91 -4.91
N VAL A 237 -13.82 -7.65 -4.80
CA VAL A 237 -13.26 -6.73 -3.81
C VAL A 237 -13.76 -5.30 -4.03
N GLU A 238 -13.79 -4.84 -5.28
CA GLU A 238 -14.33 -3.52 -5.63
C GLU A 238 -15.79 -3.37 -5.17
N LYS A 239 -16.65 -4.36 -5.47
CA LYS A 239 -18.05 -4.38 -5.01
C LYS A 239 -18.15 -4.28 -3.49
N GLY A 240 -17.32 -5.02 -2.76
CA GLY A 240 -17.28 -4.96 -1.29
C GLY A 240 -16.88 -3.60 -0.76
N LEU A 241 -15.83 -3.00 -1.34
CA LEU A 241 -15.36 -1.65 -0.98
C LEU A 241 -16.40 -0.57 -1.28
N GLN A 242 -17.10 -0.66 -2.41
CA GLN A 242 -18.18 0.28 -2.75
C GLN A 242 -19.36 0.15 -1.77
N ALA A 243 -19.72 -1.07 -1.37
CA ALA A 243 -20.74 -1.29 -0.34
C ALA A 243 -20.31 -0.68 1.00
N MET A 244 -19.06 -0.87 1.42
CA MET A 244 -18.52 -0.25 2.64
C MET A 244 -18.49 1.28 2.57
N LYS A 245 -18.23 1.85 1.38
CA LYS A 245 -18.29 3.30 1.17
C LYS A 245 -19.73 3.81 1.29
N ALA A 246 -20.69 3.09 0.74
CA ALA A 246 -22.10 3.46 0.74
C ALA A 246 -22.73 3.45 2.14
N ASP A 247 -22.34 2.49 3.02
CA ASP A 247 -22.89 2.37 4.37
C ASP A 247 -22.03 3.07 5.46
N GLY A 248 -20.95 3.75 5.06
CA GLY A 248 -20.04 4.48 5.96
C GLY A 248 -19.05 3.60 6.73
N SER A 249 -19.10 2.28 6.60
CA SER A 249 -18.17 1.37 7.30
C SER A 249 -16.72 1.47 6.80
N PHE A 250 -16.51 1.96 5.58
CA PHE A 250 -15.18 2.31 5.08
C PHE A 250 -14.55 3.45 5.89
N ASP A 251 -15.27 4.56 6.08
CA ASP A 251 -14.79 5.67 6.90
C ASP A 251 -14.57 5.24 8.35
N ALA A 252 -15.50 4.45 8.91
CA ALA A 252 -15.34 3.90 10.27
C ALA A 252 -14.10 3.00 10.37
N HIS A 253 -13.78 2.20 9.34
CA HIS A 253 -12.57 1.40 9.29
C HIS A 253 -11.31 2.29 9.28
N LEU A 254 -11.25 3.30 8.42
CA LEU A 254 -10.13 4.24 8.35
C LEU A 254 -9.88 4.95 9.68
N TRP A 255 -10.93 5.50 10.30
CA TRP A 255 -10.80 6.20 11.58
C TRP A 255 -10.40 5.27 12.72
N ARG A 256 -10.86 4.02 12.73
CA ARG A 256 -10.44 3.02 13.72
C ARG A 256 -8.95 2.73 13.66
N HIS A 257 -8.39 2.63 12.44
CA HIS A 257 -6.98 2.31 12.27
C HIS A 257 -6.05 3.52 12.35
N HIS A 258 -6.47 4.68 11.86
CA HIS A 258 -5.60 5.83 11.68
C HIS A 258 -5.96 7.03 12.56
N GLY A 259 -7.13 7.04 13.21
CA GLY A 259 -7.61 8.19 13.97
C GLY A 259 -6.64 8.65 15.06
N ALA A 260 -6.06 7.73 15.81
CA ALA A 260 -5.07 8.05 16.84
C ALA A 260 -3.79 8.67 16.24
N ALA A 261 -3.30 8.13 15.13
CA ALA A 261 -2.12 8.65 14.42
C ALA A 261 -2.39 10.05 13.85
N VAL A 262 -3.57 10.26 13.25
CA VAL A 262 -4.00 11.56 12.72
C VAL A 262 -4.09 12.59 13.84
N ALA A 263 -4.66 12.25 14.98
CA ALA A 263 -4.72 13.14 16.16
C ALA A 263 -3.33 13.52 16.67
N ARG A 264 -2.40 12.55 16.74
CA ARG A 264 -0.99 12.78 17.12
C ARG A 264 -0.26 13.64 16.09
N ALA A 265 -0.60 13.51 14.80
CA ALA A 265 0.04 14.26 13.73
C ALA A 265 -0.20 15.76 13.81
N ARG A 266 -1.33 16.21 14.40
CA ARG A 266 -1.65 17.63 14.61
C ARG A 266 -1.47 18.45 13.34
N PHE A 267 -2.19 18.10 12.29
CA PHE A 267 -2.10 18.77 10.97
C PHE A 267 -2.30 20.29 11.07
N ASP A 268 -3.14 20.72 12.00
CA ASP A 268 -3.41 22.14 12.32
C ASP A 268 -2.17 22.93 12.77
N LYS A 269 -1.12 22.27 13.23
CA LYS A 269 0.12 22.88 13.73
C LYS A 269 1.28 22.78 12.75
N ARG A 270 1.09 22.11 11.59
CA ARG A 270 2.16 21.85 10.65
C ARG A 270 2.10 22.74 9.43
N ARG A 271 3.27 23.14 8.95
CA ARG A 271 3.42 23.78 7.65
C ARG A 271 3.32 22.73 6.55
N VAL A 272 2.36 22.90 5.66
CA VAL A 272 2.12 21.97 4.54
C VAL A 272 3.09 22.31 3.39
N VAL A 273 3.93 21.35 3.02
CA VAL A 273 4.80 21.41 1.84
C VAL A 273 4.24 20.47 0.78
N ARG A 274 3.72 21.05 -0.32
CA ARG A 274 3.11 20.28 -1.41
C ARG A 274 4.16 19.84 -2.41
N LEU A 275 4.11 18.56 -2.79
CA LEU A 275 4.97 17.95 -3.80
C LEU A 275 4.10 17.33 -4.91
N ALA A 276 4.68 17.19 -6.11
CA ALA A 276 4.05 16.49 -7.21
C ALA A 276 4.49 15.01 -7.25
N ASN A 277 3.60 14.10 -7.64
CA ASN A 277 3.97 12.72 -7.92
C ASN A 277 4.11 12.53 -9.45
N PRO A 278 5.32 12.43 -9.99
CA PRO A 278 5.54 12.35 -11.43
C PRO A 278 5.14 11.01 -12.04
N ASN A 279 5.02 9.97 -11.21
CA ASN A 279 4.75 8.61 -11.65
C ASN A 279 3.28 8.19 -11.45
N LEU A 280 2.44 9.11 -10.98
CA LEU A 280 1.01 8.80 -10.79
C LEU A 280 0.35 8.55 -12.14
N ASP A 281 -0.44 7.48 -12.23
CA ASP A 281 -1.30 7.24 -13.40
C ASP A 281 -2.22 8.47 -13.61
N PRO A 282 -2.25 9.06 -14.81
CA PRO A 282 -3.11 10.22 -15.11
C PRO A 282 -4.61 9.98 -14.85
N ASP A 283 -5.06 8.73 -14.95
CA ASP A 283 -6.46 8.36 -14.68
C ASP A 283 -6.73 8.16 -13.17
N ALA A 284 -5.68 8.15 -12.34
CA ALA A 284 -5.85 8.02 -10.90
C ALA A 284 -6.25 9.36 -10.29
N THR A 285 -7.40 9.38 -9.63
CA THR A 285 -7.88 10.57 -8.94
C THR A 285 -7.33 10.61 -7.52
N SER A 286 -6.71 11.72 -7.14
CA SER A 286 -6.31 12.00 -5.76
C SER A 286 -6.36 13.51 -5.52
N ASP A 287 -7.46 13.94 -4.92
CA ASP A 287 -7.63 15.33 -4.50
C ASP A 287 -6.98 15.52 -3.11
N ILE A 288 -5.79 16.12 -3.11
CA ILE A 288 -5.02 16.35 -1.88
C ILE A 288 -5.78 17.24 -0.90
N ASP A 289 -6.43 18.30 -1.39
CA ASP A 289 -7.09 19.27 -0.51
C ASP A 289 -8.36 18.66 0.11
N ALA A 290 -9.15 17.93 -0.66
CA ALA A 290 -10.29 17.19 -0.14
C ALA A 290 -9.86 16.11 0.87
N ASN A 291 -8.78 15.39 0.59
CA ASN A 291 -8.23 14.37 1.51
C ASN A 291 -7.69 15.00 2.79
N LEU A 292 -6.93 16.10 2.69
CA LEU A 292 -6.44 16.82 3.87
C LEU A 292 -7.59 17.37 4.71
N ALA A 293 -8.61 17.96 4.07
CA ALA A 293 -9.81 18.45 4.75
C ALA A 293 -10.59 17.33 5.43
N TYR A 294 -10.63 16.12 4.84
CA TYR A 294 -11.25 14.95 5.47
C TYR A 294 -10.53 14.55 6.76
N TRP A 295 -9.20 14.45 6.72
CA TRP A 295 -8.40 14.00 7.86
C TRP A 295 -8.19 15.07 8.94
N THR A 296 -8.45 16.36 8.65
CA THR A 296 -8.43 17.44 9.64
C THR A 296 -9.76 17.60 10.40
N LYS A 297 -10.83 16.95 9.96
CA LYS A 297 -12.11 16.95 10.70
C LYS A 297 -12.00 16.11 11.98
N PRO A 298 -12.79 16.42 13.01
CA PRO A 298 -12.92 15.54 14.16
C PRO A 298 -13.42 14.16 13.76
N SER A 299 -12.88 13.12 14.40
CA SER A 299 -13.34 11.74 14.17
C SER A 299 -14.85 11.59 14.30
N PRO A 300 -15.54 10.84 13.42
CA PRO A 300 -16.98 10.57 13.58
C PRO A 300 -17.36 9.92 14.92
N ALA A 301 -16.42 9.25 15.59
CA ALA A 301 -16.62 8.61 16.89
C ALA A 301 -16.77 9.63 18.06
N HIS A 302 -16.58 10.92 17.80
CA HIS A 302 -16.75 12.00 18.79
C HIS A 302 -17.92 12.94 18.45
N ARG A 303 -18.83 12.52 17.56
CA ARG A 303 -20.09 13.24 17.27
C ARG A 303 -21.28 12.54 17.86
#